data_0aaf29319b390a54cc8a16986a0173a6
#
_entry.id   0aaf29319b390a54cc8a16986a0173a6
#
_cell.length_a   1.000
_cell.length_b   1.000
_cell.length_c   1.000
_cell.angle_alpha   90.00
_cell.angle_beta   90.00
_cell.angle_gamma   90.00
#
_symmetry.space_group_name_H-M   'P 1'
#
loop_
_entity.id
_entity.type
_entity.pdbx_description
1 polymer ?
#
loop_
_entity_poly.entity_id
_entity_poly.type
_entity_poly.pdbx_seq_one_letter_code
_entity_poly.pdbx_strand_id
1 'polypeptide(L)'
;MITKNYHELPPLRSDMEKHLADTRAYIAQMCERGAAEEMSEFFTRREDGYDEHMMQFAPCYDVTASHIPADCKNLLDLGCGTGLELDALDRICKRENRAFPRVVGVDMTQALVDQLYAKHPDKDITVKMGSYFEVPLGTNMFDCAVSVESIHHFSLDEKLPLFRRVYDALKNGGIFLQCDYFAACEEEVEMCEEHWRIRRAMNHDIGEDAFVHIDRPKLAYDEAAVLKEAGFSEVLYCTVGVEGTLLLIAKK
;
A
#
# COMPACT_ATOMS: atom_id res chain seq x y z
N MET A 1 -1.71 -11.98 -14.61
CA MET A 1 -0.51 -11.98 -15.51
C MET A 1 0.67 -11.43 -14.72
N ILE A 2 1.86 -12.02 -14.88
CA ILE A 2 3.12 -11.51 -14.29
C ILE A 2 4.09 -11.24 -15.42
N THR A 3 4.70 -10.04 -15.47
CA THR A 3 5.66 -9.65 -16.50
C THR A 3 6.74 -8.72 -15.93
N LYS A 4 7.91 -8.67 -16.60
CA LYS A 4 8.97 -7.66 -16.36
C LYS A 4 8.77 -6.37 -17.13
N ASN A 5 7.88 -6.39 -18.13
CA ASN A 5 7.65 -5.28 -19.03
C ASN A 5 6.25 -4.72 -18.81
N TYR A 6 6.18 -3.53 -18.25
CA TYR A 6 4.92 -2.83 -18.01
C TYR A 6 4.02 -2.76 -19.26
N HIS A 7 4.62 -2.55 -20.44
CA HIS A 7 3.86 -2.41 -21.69
C HIS A 7 3.20 -3.72 -22.20
N GLU A 8 3.50 -4.85 -21.56
CA GLU A 8 2.81 -6.13 -21.83
C GLU A 8 1.53 -6.29 -20.99
N LEU A 9 1.32 -5.41 -20.01
CA LEU A 9 0.10 -5.44 -19.18
C LEU A 9 -1.11 -4.98 -20.01
N PRO A 10 -2.32 -5.49 -19.68
CA PRO A 10 -3.53 -4.88 -20.19
C PRO A 10 -3.66 -3.44 -19.67
N PRO A 11 -4.43 -2.58 -20.34
CA PRO A 11 -4.72 -1.24 -19.85
C PRO A 11 -5.22 -1.27 -18.40
N LEU A 12 -4.73 -0.36 -17.55
CA LEU A 12 -5.16 -0.26 -16.15
C LEU A 12 -6.62 0.17 -16.00
N ARG A 13 -7.16 0.82 -17.02
CA ARG A 13 -8.56 1.25 -17.10
C ARG A 13 -9.18 0.78 -18.40
N SER A 14 -10.37 0.26 -18.30
CA SER A 14 -11.14 -0.20 -19.47
C SER A 14 -11.67 0.96 -20.32
N ASP A 15 -11.97 2.10 -19.70
CA ASP A 15 -12.46 3.34 -20.32
C ASP A 15 -11.71 4.54 -19.74
N MET A 16 -10.66 4.99 -20.43
CA MET A 16 -9.81 6.10 -20.01
C MET A 16 -10.53 7.44 -20.01
N GLU A 17 -11.38 7.71 -21.01
CA GLU A 17 -12.10 8.99 -21.10
C GLU A 17 -13.07 9.14 -19.92
N LYS A 18 -13.84 8.10 -19.66
CA LYS A 18 -14.75 8.08 -18.51
C LYS A 18 -13.97 8.19 -17.20
N HIS A 19 -12.88 7.43 -17.04
CA HIS A 19 -12.07 7.46 -15.84
C HIS A 19 -11.53 8.86 -15.53
N LEU A 20 -10.94 9.54 -16.52
CA LEU A 20 -10.43 10.90 -16.34
C LEU A 20 -11.55 11.91 -16.04
N ALA A 21 -12.72 11.76 -16.66
CA ALA A 21 -13.88 12.61 -16.37
C ALA A 21 -14.37 12.40 -14.92
N ASP A 22 -14.48 11.15 -14.48
CA ASP A 22 -14.89 10.81 -13.11
C ASP A 22 -13.87 11.32 -12.08
N THR A 23 -12.58 11.19 -12.36
CA THR A 23 -11.48 11.71 -11.51
C THR A 23 -11.56 13.23 -11.37
N ARG A 24 -11.76 13.97 -12.47
CA ARG A 24 -11.94 15.44 -12.41
C ARG A 24 -13.16 15.82 -11.57
N ALA A 25 -14.30 15.14 -11.76
CA ALA A 25 -15.50 15.39 -10.99
C ALA A 25 -15.31 15.11 -9.49
N TYR A 26 -14.64 14.02 -9.15
CA TYR A 26 -14.29 13.69 -7.77
C TYR A 26 -13.39 14.76 -7.14
N ILE A 27 -12.31 15.17 -7.82
CA ILE A 27 -11.39 16.20 -7.34
C ILE A 27 -12.12 17.52 -7.09
N ALA A 28 -12.98 17.97 -8.03
CA ALA A 28 -13.78 19.18 -7.86
C ALA A 28 -14.65 19.09 -6.61
N GLN A 29 -15.36 17.99 -6.41
CA GLN A 29 -16.18 17.75 -5.23
C GLN A 29 -15.35 17.77 -3.93
N MET A 30 -14.16 17.16 -3.93
CA MET A 30 -13.31 17.12 -2.75
C MET A 30 -12.74 18.50 -2.40
N CYS A 31 -12.39 19.32 -3.40
CA CYS A 31 -11.97 20.71 -3.18
C CYS A 31 -13.09 21.57 -2.58
N GLU A 32 -14.34 21.35 -2.97
CA GLU A 32 -15.49 22.04 -2.37
C GLU A 32 -15.72 21.65 -0.89
N ARG A 33 -15.33 20.43 -0.48
CA ARG A 33 -15.41 19.98 0.91
C ARG A 33 -14.37 20.64 1.83
N GLY A 34 -13.36 21.32 1.26
CA GLY A 34 -12.31 22.02 2.00
C GLY A 34 -11.05 21.23 2.22
N ALA A 35 -10.37 21.50 3.35
CA ALA A 35 -9.08 20.90 3.70
C ALA A 35 -9.11 19.37 3.75
N ALA A 36 -7.95 18.74 3.49
CA ALA A 36 -7.81 17.30 3.67
C ALA A 36 -7.77 16.94 5.16
N GLU A 37 -8.25 15.75 5.50
CA GLU A 37 -8.16 15.21 6.84
C GLU A 37 -6.73 14.69 7.09
N GLU A 38 -6.25 14.77 8.34
CA GLU A 38 -5.05 14.08 8.75
C GLU A 38 -5.28 12.57 8.66
N MET A 39 -4.23 11.81 8.27
CA MET A 39 -4.35 10.40 7.86
C MET A 39 -4.92 9.52 8.98
N SER A 40 -4.38 9.61 10.19
CA SER A 40 -4.85 8.77 11.31
C SER A 40 -6.26 9.13 11.76
N GLU A 41 -6.63 10.42 11.72
CA GLU A 41 -7.99 10.87 12.01
C GLU A 41 -8.99 10.38 10.96
N PHE A 42 -8.61 10.42 9.68
CA PHE A 42 -9.43 9.92 8.59
C PHE A 42 -9.82 8.46 8.81
N PHE A 43 -8.85 7.60 9.11
CA PHE A 43 -9.11 6.17 9.33
C PHE A 43 -9.81 5.90 10.66
N THR A 44 -9.48 6.63 11.74
CA THR A 44 -10.17 6.50 13.02
C THR A 44 -11.67 6.79 12.91
N ARG A 45 -12.05 7.81 12.13
CA ARG A 45 -13.48 8.14 11.94
C ARG A 45 -14.25 7.11 11.11
N ARG A 46 -13.54 6.24 10.38
CA ARG A 46 -14.10 5.24 9.46
C ARG A 46 -13.84 3.80 9.90
N GLU A 47 -13.43 3.59 11.15
CA GLU A 47 -13.16 2.26 11.69
C GLU A 47 -14.38 1.33 11.65
N ASP A 48 -15.56 1.89 11.91
CA ASP A 48 -16.83 1.16 11.79
C ASP A 48 -17.13 0.88 10.30
N GLY A 49 -17.24 -0.41 9.94
CA GLY A 49 -17.50 -0.85 8.56
C GLY A 49 -16.29 -0.73 7.61
N TYR A 50 -15.08 -0.49 8.15
CA TYR A 50 -13.85 -0.38 7.36
C TYR A 50 -13.61 -1.65 6.52
N ASP A 51 -13.65 -2.82 7.13
CA ASP A 51 -13.44 -4.09 6.43
C ASP A 51 -14.48 -4.31 5.33
N GLU A 52 -15.75 -4.01 5.58
CA GLU A 52 -16.82 -4.14 4.58
C GLU A 52 -16.56 -3.24 3.36
N HIS A 53 -16.14 -2.00 3.60
CA HIS A 53 -15.75 -1.07 2.55
C HIS A 53 -14.56 -1.58 1.74
N MET A 54 -13.54 -2.09 2.42
CA MET A 54 -12.30 -2.56 1.79
C MET A 54 -12.45 -3.92 1.08
N MET A 55 -13.55 -4.64 1.27
CA MET A 55 -13.80 -5.92 0.54
C MET A 55 -13.92 -5.76 -0.97
N GLN A 56 -14.15 -4.57 -1.48
CA GLN A 56 -14.04 -4.30 -2.93
C GLN A 56 -12.63 -4.56 -3.48
N PHE A 57 -11.60 -4.51 -2.62
CA PHE A 57 -10.20 -4.82 -2.92
C PHE A 57 -9.79 -6.24 -2.52
N ALA A 58 -10.74 -7.14 -2.22
CA ALA A 58 -10.44 -8.51 -1.80
C ALA A 58 -9.45 -9.24 -2.74
N PRO A 59 -9.50 -9.09 -4.08
CA PRO A 59 -8.51 -9.69 -4.96
C PRO A 59 -7.08 -9.20 -4.71
N CYS A 60 -6.89 -7.96 -4.24
CA CYS A 60 -5.57 -7.40 -3.90
C CYS A 60 -4.95 -8.15 -2.73
N TYR A 61 -5.73 -8.36 -1.67
CA TYR A 61 -5.29 -9.13 -0.49
C TYR A 61 -4.97 -10.58 -0.85
N ASP A 62 -5.86 -11.25 -1.59
CA ASP A 62 -5.71 -12.67 -1.97
C ASP A 62 -4.49 -12.86 -2.88
N VAL A 63 -4.29 -12.01 -3.88
CA VAL A 63 -3.15 -12.09 -4.79
C VAL A 63 -1.86 -11.79 -4.05
N THR A 64 -1.79 -10.72 -3.23
CA THR A 64 -0.60 -10.39 -2.44
C THR A 64 -0.24 -11.53 -1.50
N ALA A 65 -1.19 -12.04 -0.72
CA ALA A 65 -0.96 -13.16 0.20
C ALA A 65 -0.49 -14.43 -0.52
N SER A 66 -0.96 -14.68 -1.76
CA SER A 66 -0.54 -15.84 -2.56
C SER A 66 0.92 -15.76 -3.04
N HIS A 67 1.52 -14.55 -3.06
CA HIS A 67 2.90 -14.34 -3.46
C HIS A 67 3.87 -14.31 -2.25
N ILE A 68 3.36 -14.34 -1.02
CA ILE A 68 4.21 -14.49 0.17
C ILE A 68 4.85 -15.87 0.13
N PRO A 69 6.19 -15.99 0.15
CA PRO A 69 6.89 -17.27 0.07
C PRO A 69 6.38 -18.29 1.10
N ALA A 70 6.22 -19.53 0.68
CA ALA A 70 5.70 -20.59 1.54
C ALA A 70 6.57 -20.87 2.76
N ASP A 71 7.87 -20.60 2.66
CA ASP A 71 8.87 -20.72 3.71
C ASP A 71 9.15 -19.42 4.46
N CYS A 72 8.37 -18.36 4.21
CA CYS A 72 8.45 -17.09 4.93
C CYS A 72 8.23 -17.33 6.43
N LYS A 73 9.21 -16.90 7.24
CA LYS A 73 9.17 -17.00 8.71
C LYS A 73 8.91 -15.67 9.38
N ASN A 74 9.38 -14.58 8.77
CA ASN A 74 9.26 -13.23 9.30
C ASN A 74 8.74 -12.32 8.20
N LEU A 75 7.54 -11.77 8.40
CA LEU A 75 6.85 -10.87 7.50
C LEU A 75 6.85 -9.46 8.09
N LEU A 76 7.18 -8.45 7.27
CA LEU A 76 6.95 -7.04 7.57
C LEU A 76 5.69 -6.59 6.84
N ASP A 77 4.80 -5.88 7.51
CA ASP A 77 3.54 -5.41 6.96
C ASP A 77 3.39 -3.90 7.17
N LEU A 78 3.44 -3.13 6.08
CA LEU A 78 3.45 -1.67 6.07
C LEU A 78 2.06 -1.12 5.79
N GLY A 79 1.45 -0.46 6.77
CA GLY A 79 0.06 -0.03 6.74
C GLY A 79 -0.87 -1.21 6.98
N CYS A 80 -0.59 -2.02 8.02
CA CYS A 80 -1.28 -3.29 8.25
C CYS A 80 -2.77 -3.14 8.62
N GLY A 81 -3.23 -1.94 9.00
CA GLY A 81 -4.63 -1.65 9.31
C GLY A 81 -5.30 -2.71 10.16
N THR A 82 -6.41 -3.25 9.68
CA THR A 82 -7.13 -4.36 10.31
C THR A 82 -6.60 -5.74 9.93
N GLY A 83 -5.58 -5.85 9.05
CA GLY A 83 -4.93 -7.10 8.63
C GLY A 83 -5.72 -7.92 7.60
N LEU A 84 -6.35 -7.30 6.62
CA LEU A 84 -7.11 -8.03 5.57
C LEU A 84 -6.22 -8.93 4.72
N GLU A 85 -4.97 -8.51 4.42
CA GLU A 85 -3.95 -9.36 3.79
C GLU A 85 -3.51 -10.51 4.69
N LEU A 86 -3.50 -10.31 6.02
CA LEU A 86 -3.20 -11.37 6.99
C LEU A 86 -4.36 -12.36 7.10
N ASP A 87 -5.61 -11.92 6.97
CA ASP A 87 -6.79 -12.79 6.85
C ASP A 87 -6.65 -13.70 5.61
N ALA A 88 -6.24 -13.12 4.46
CA ALA A 88 -5.99 -13.86 3.24
C ALA A 88 -4.84 -14.86 3.42
N LEU A 89 -3.74 -14.44 4.04
CA LEU A 89 -2.60 -15.29 4.33
C LEU A 89 -2.95 -16.46 5.27
N ASP A 90 -3.75 -16.22 6.31
CA ASP A 90 -4.20 -17.27 7.23
C ASP A 90 -5.05 -18.32 6.52
N ARG A 91 -5.96 -17.91 5.61
CA ARG A 91 -6.71 -18.83 4.75
C ARG A 91 -5.79 -19.70 3.89
N ILE A 92 -4.74 -19.10 3.31
CA ILE A 92 -3.75 -19.83 2.49
C ILE A 92 -2.94 -20.78 3.36
N CYS A 93 -2.43 -20.35 4.51
CA CYS A 93 -1.66 -21.18 5.42
C CYS A 93 -2.45 -22.40 5.89
N LYS A 94 -3.73 -22.23 6.24
CA LYS A 94 -4.63 -23.31 6.63
C LYS A 94 -4.87 -24.30 5.47
N ARG A 95 -5.15 -23.81 4.26
CA ARG A 95 -5.37 -24.62 3.06
C ARG A 95 -4.15 -25.45 2.69
N GLU A 96 -2.96 -24.87 2.81
CA GLU A 96 -1.69 -25.50 2.42
C GLU A 96 -1.00 -26.24 3.55
N ASN A 97 -1.59 -26.25 4.75
CA ASN A 97 -1.04 -26.85 5.96
C ASN A 97 0.39 -26.35 6.26
N ARG A 98 0.61 -25.05 6.11
CA ARG A 98 1.88 -24.37 6.44
C ARG A 98 1.72 -23.45 7.65
N ALA A 99 2.85 -23.19 8.33
CA ALA A 99 2.87 -22.30 9.47
C ALA A 99 2.59 -20.85 9.02
N PHE A 100 1.82 -20.12 9.84
CA PHE A 100 1.69 -18.66 9.70
C PHE A 100 3.00 -18.00 10.15
N PRO A 101 3.54 -17.01 9.42
CA PRO A 101 4.80 -16.38 9.79
C PRO A 101 4.62 -15.50 11.04
N ARG A 102 5.74 -15.18 11.70
CA ARG A 102 5.77 -14.05 12.62
C ARG A 102 5.61 -12.76 11.83
N VAL A 103 4.71 -11.90 12.26
CA VAL A 103 4.41 -10.62 11.60
C VAL A 103 4.85 -9.44 12.46
N VAL A 104 5.54 -8.49 11.85
CA VAL A 104 5.73 -7.16 12.39
C VAL A 104 4.95 -6.19 11.50
N GLY A 105 3.82 -5.71 12.01
CA GLY A 105 3.02 -4.69 11.37
C GLY A 105 3.52 -3.28 11.71
N VAL A 106 3.22 -2.32 10.86
CA VAL A 106 3.37 -0.89 11.13
C VAL A 106 2.09 -0.20 10.72
N ASP A 107 1.47 0.52 11.64
CA ASP A 107 0.28 1.35 11.36
C ASP A 107 0.22 2.54 12.34
N MET A 108 -0.43 3.61 11.94
CA MET A 108 -0.60 4.81 12.77
C MET A 108 -1.99 4.90 13.42
N THR A 109 -2.93 4.03 13.05
CA THR A 109 -4.33 4.08 13.49
C THR A 109 -4.62 3.02 14.53
N GLN A 110 -4.62 3.40 15.81
CA GLN A 110 -4.83 2.48 16.94
C GLN A 110 -6.12 1.68 16.81
N ALA A 111 -7.22 2.31 16.39
CA ALA A 111 -8.51 1.66 16.27
C ALA A 111 -8.51 0.49 15.27
N LEU A 112 -7.80 0.64 14.12
CA LEU A 112 -7.66 -0.46 13.16
C LEU A 112 -6.77 -1.57 13.71
N VAL A 113 -5.69 -1.23 14.41
CA VAL A 113 -4.79 -2.21 15.04
C VAL A 113 -5.49 -3.00 16.15
N ASP A 114 -6.40 -2.39 16.90
CA ASP A 114 -7.19 -3.09 17.92
C ASP A 114 -8.10 -4.15 17.26
N GLN A 115 -8.68 -3.85 16.09
CA GLN A 115 -9.45 -4.81 15.29
C GLN A 115 -8.56 -5.94 14.76
N LEU A 116 -7.33 -5.63 14.29
CA LEU A 116 -6.36 -6.65 13.86
C LEU A 116 -6.08 -7.65 15.00
N TYR A 117 -5.77 -7.17 16.20
CA TYR A 117 -5.52 -8.05 17.34
C TYR A 117 -6.76 -8.85 17.74
N ALA A 118 -7.95 -8.27 17.64
CA ALA A 118 -9.20 -8.98 17.91
C ALA A 118 -9.46 -10.12 16.93
N LYS A 119 -9.08 -9.95 15.65
CA LYS A 119 -9.21 -10.99 14.60
C LYS A 119 -8.17 -12.10 14.72
N HIS A 120 -6.97 -11.79 15.23
CA HIS A 120 -5.83 -12.71 15.26
C HIS A 120 -5.22 -12.92 16.66
N PRO A 121 -6.04 -13.30 17.69
CA PRO A 121 -5.57 -13.36 19.08
C PRO A 121 -4.53 -14.46 19.35
N ASP A 122 -4.40 -15.43 18.47
CA ASP A 122 -3.51 -16.59 18.56
C ASP A 122 -2.30 -16.53 17.62
N LYS A 123 -2.11 -15.43 16.89
CA LYS A 123 -1.01 -15.25 15.95
C LYS A 123 0.14 -14.45 16.56
N ASP A 124 1.35 -14.76 16.12
CA ASP A 124 2.57 -14.00 16.50
C ASP A 124 2.64 -12.71 15.67
N ILE A 125 1.82 -11.73 16.05
CA ILE A 125 1.75 -10.42 15.41
C ILE A 125 2.14 -9.36 16.44
N THR A 126 3.06 -8.47 16.05
CA THR A 126 3.45 -7.29 16.82
C THR A 126 3.31 -6.06 15.94
N VAL A 127 2.51 -5.07 16.33
CA VAL A 127 2.38 -3.82 15.58
C VAL A 127 3.21 -2.71 16.24
N LYS A 128 4.01 -2.04 15.44
CA LYS A 128 4.70 -0.79 15.81
C LYS A 128 3.80 0.38 15.44
N MET A 129 3.27 1.04 16.45
CA MET A 129 2.43 2.23 16.24
C MET A 129 3.25 3.39 15.74
N GLY A 130 2.81 4.02 14.65
CA GLY A 130 3.43 5.19 14.04
C GLY A 130 3.59 5.08 12.52
N SER A 131 4.19 6.10 11.93
CA SER A 131 4.48 6.14 10.49
C SER A 131 5.59 5.18 10.11
N TYR A 132 5.40 4.41 9.03
CA TYR A 132 6.45 3.54 8.48
C TYR A 132 7.64 4.34 7.90
N PHE A 133 7.53 5.67 7.78
CA PHE A 133 8.66 6.55 7.49
C PHE A 133 9.55 6.78 8.72
N GLU A 134 9.03 6.63 9.93
CA GLU A 134 9.70 7.01 11.18
C GLU A 134 10.10 5.81 12.04
N VAL A 135 9.16 4.86 12.27
CA VAL A 135 9.41 3.72 13.15
C VAL A 135 10.56 2.86 12.63
N PRO A 136 11.48 2.38 13.48
CA PRO A 136 12.58 1.53 13.05
C PRO A 136 12.09 0.21 12.44
N LEU A 137 12.37 -0.04 11.16
CA LEU A 137 12.01 -1.30 10.51
C LEU A 137 13.02 -2.42 10.83
N GLY A 138 14.25 -2.08 11.23
CA GLY A 138 15.34 -3.04 11.46
C GLY A 138 16.16 -3.26 10.19
N THR A 139 17.10 -4.22 10.25
CA THR A 139 18.00 -4.55 9.15
C THR A 139 18.15 -6.06 9.02
N ASN A 140 17.98 -6.60 7.81
CA ASN A 140 18.17 -8.02 7.49
C ASN A 140 17.34 -8.96 8.37
N MET A 141 16.08 -8.60 8.65
CA MET A 141 15.19 -9.29 9.58
C MET A 141 14.10 -10.11 8.89
N PHE A 142 13.59 -9.63 7.75
CA PHE A 142 12.36 -10.14 7.13
C PHE A 142 12.66 -10.95 5.86
N ASP A 143 11.91 -12.02 5.69
CA ASP A 143 11.94 -12.84 4.48
C ASP A 143 11.08 -12.20 3.36
N CYS A 144 10.02 -11.54 3.76
CA CYS A 144 9.10 -10.82 2.89
C CYS A 144 8.63 -9.53 3.57
N ALA A 145 8.37 -8.49 2.79
CA ALA A 145 7.63 -7.31 3.20
C ALA A 145 6.40 -7.17 2.31
N VAL A 146 5.29 -6.68 2.85
CA VAL A 146 4.06 -6.39 2.13
C VAL A 146 3.57 -4.97 2.40
N SER A 147 2.84 -4.40 1.46
CA SER A 147 2.00 -3.23 1.65
C SER A 147 0.82 -3.33 0.69
N VAL A 148 -0.41 -3.14 1.16
CA VAL A 148 -1.62 -3.22 0.32
C VAL A 148 -2.44 -1.96 0.51
N GLU A 149 -2.72 -1.24 -0.59
CA GLU A 149 -3.54 -0.01 -0.62
C GLU A 149 -3.13 1.04 0.44
N SER A 150 -1.80 1.29 0.57
CA SER A 150 -1.27 2.16 1.64
C SER A 150 -0.27 3.22 1.15
N ILE A 151 0.58 2.91 0.17
CA ILE A 151 1.72 3.78 -0.20
C ILE A 151 1.35 4.79 -1.31
N HIS A 152 0.20 4.66 -1.96
CA HIS A 152 -0.24 5.55 -3.04
C HIS A 152 -0.50 7.01 -2.61
N HIS A 153 -0.50 7.32 -1.33
CA HIS A 153 -0.67 8.68 -0.81
C HIS A 153 0.59 9.56 -0.92
N PHE A 154 1.74 8.99 -1.30
CA PHE A 154 3.04 9.65 -1.24
C PHE A 154 3.67 9.89 -2.62
N SER A 155 4.47 10.96 -2.74
CA SER A 155 5.27 11.23 -3.94
C SER A 155 6.40 10.21 -4.10
N LEU A 156 7.00 10.15 -5.29
CA LEU A 156 8.15 9.28 -5.54
C LEU A 156 9.37 9.66 -4.69
N ASP A 157 9.56 10.96 -4.43
CA ASP A 157 10.66 11.46 -3.58
C ASP A 157 10.49 11.01 -2.12
N GLU A 158 9.26 10.99 -1.61
CA GLU A 158 8.94 10.46 -0.28
C GLU A 158 9.08 8.93 -0.23
N LYS A 159 8.71 8.22 -1.30
CA LYS A 159 8.80 6.76 -1.38
C LYS A 159 10.24 6.23 -1.45
N LEU A 160 11.17 6.94 -2.09
CA LEU A 160 12.55 6.46 -2.23
C LEU A 160 13.23 6.16 -0.89
N PRO A 161 13.25 7.06 0.12
CA PRO A 161 13.81 6.73 1.44
C PRO A 161 13.07 5.59 2.13
N LEU A 162 11.74 5.48 1.99
CA LEU A 162 10.97 4.36 2.53
C LEU A 162 11.41 3.04 1.88
N PHE A 163 11.51 2.98 0.55
CA PHE A 163 11.90 1.77 -0.15
C PHE A 163 13.33 1.33 0.20
N ARG A 164 14.27 2.27 0.43
CA ARG A 164 15.61 1.95 0.96
C ARG A 164 15.53 1.32 2.35
N ARG A 165 14.68 1.83 3.23
CA ARG A 165 14.47 1.24 4.57
C ARG A 165 13.85 -0.16 4.50
N VAL A 166 12.89 -0.38 3.58
CA VAL A 166 12.32 -1.72 3.32
C VAL A 166 13.38 -2.66 2.78
N TYR A 167 14.17 -2.20 1.80
CA TYR A 167 15.31 -2.95 1.26
C TYR A 167 16.27 -3.38 2.36
N ASP A 168 16.67 -2.46 3.24
CA ASP A 168 17.58 -2.76 4.36
C ASP A 168 16.97 -3.74 5.36
N ALA A 169 15.67 -3.66 5.62
CA ALA A 169 14.95 -4.54 6.53
C ALA A 169 14.83 -5.98 6.02
N LEU A 170 14.79 -6.17 4.70
CA LEU A 170 14.72 -7.48 4.07
C LEU A 170 16.08 -8.22 4.17
N LYS A 171 16.02 -9.54 4.31
CA LYS A 171 17.16 -10.45 4.15
C LYS A 171 17.60 -10.51 2.67
N ASN A 172 18.84 -10.97 2.44
CA ASN A 172 19.29 -11.26 1.09
C ASN A 172 18.37 -12.32 0.45
N GLY A 173 17.90 -12.03 -0.76
CA GLY A 173 16.92 -12.86 -1.47
C GLY A 173 15.48 -12.66 -1.00
N GLY A 174 15.24 -11.76 -0.05
CA GLY A 174 13.90 -11.37 0.36
C GLY A 174 13.16 -10.56 -0.72
N ILE A 175 11.84 -10.47 -0.60
CA ILE A 175 10.99 -9.79 -1.57
C ILE A 175 10.12 -8.73 -0.89
N PHE A 176 9.83 -7.65 -1.62
CA PHE A 176 8.80 -6.69 -1.25
C PHE A 176 7.62 -6.80 -2.23
N LEU A 177 6.43 -6.95 -1.68
CA LEU A 177 5.15 -7.07 -2.38
C LEU A 177 4.35 -5.79 -2.11
N GLN A 178 4.26 -4.92 -3.11
CA GLN A 178 3.47 -3.70 -3.03
C GLN A 178 2.26 -3.82 -3.94
N CYS A 179 1.08 -3.98 -3.37
CA CYS A 179 -0.19 -3.98 -4.09
C CYS A 179 -0.86 -2.64 -3.88
N ASP A 180 -0.98 -1.86 -4.93
CA ASP A 180 -1.41 -0.47 -4.75
C ASP A 180 -2.14 0.08 -5.97
N TYR A 181 -2.82 1.20 -5.80
CA TYR A 181 -3.44 1.99 -6.84
C TYR A 181 -2.39 2.76 -7.64
N PHE A 182 -2.41 2.63 -8.97
CA PHE A 182 -1.51 3.31 -9.89
C PHE A 182 -2.27 4.17 -10.88
N ALA A 183 -1.68 5.32 -11.21
CA ALA A 183 -2.20 6.17 -12.27
C ALA A 183 -2.07 5.45 -13.63
N ALA A 184 -3.08 5.62 -14.46
CA ALA A 184 -3.12 5.02 -15.77
C ALA A 184 -2.42 5.88 -16.84
N CYS A 185 -2.20 7.18 -16.57
CA CYS A 185 -1.51 8.10 -17.46
C CYS A 185 -0.97 9.33 -16.69
N GLU A 186 -0.08 10.10 -17.35
CA GLU A 186 0.50 11.35 -16.83
C GLU A 186 -0.56 12.38 -16.42
N GLU A 187 -1.65 12.52 -17.18
CA GLU A 187 -2.71 13.46 -16.89
C GLU A 187 -3.38 13.16 -15.54
N GLU A 188 -3.58 11.88 -15.21
CA GLU A 188 -4.10 11.48 -13.89
C GLU A 188 -3.11 11.84 -12.78
N VAL A 189 -1.81 11.61 -12.96
CA VAL A 189 -0.77 12.01 -12.00
C VAL A 189 -0.83 13.52 -11.76
N GLU A 190 -0.87 14.34 -12.83
CA GLU A 190 -0.92 15.79 -12.73
C GLU A 190 -2.16 16.28 -11.97
N MET A 191 -3.33 15.71 -12.27
CA MET A 191 -4.59 16.05 -11.59
C MET A 191 -4.54 15.72 -10.09
N CYS A 192 -4.03 14.55 -9.73
CA CYS A 192 -3.94 14.13 -8.33
C CYS A 192 -2.90 14.96 -7.54
N GLU A 193 -1.78 15.32 -8.16
CA GLU A 193 -0.79 16.21 -7.56
C GLU A 193 -1.34 17.64 -7.34
N GLU A 194 -2.10 18.17 -8.29
CA GLU A 194 -2.77 19.46 -8.12
C GLU A 194 -3.83 19.41 -7.02
N HIS A 195 -4.63 18.34 -6.96
CA HIS A 195 -5.60 18.08 -5.89
C HIS A 195 -4.92 18.10 -4.52
N TRP A 196 -3.80 17.40 -4.38
CA TRP A 196 -3.02 17.39 -3.15
C TRP A 196 -2.54 18.80 -2.78
N ARG A 197 -1.96 19.56 -3.73
CA ARG A 197 -1.46 20.93 -3.49
C ARG A 197 -2.57 21.86 -3.02
N ILE A 198 -3.72 21.83 -3.69
CA ILE A 198 -4.87 22.68 -3.35
C ILE A 198 -5.38 22.36 -1.94
N ARG A 199 -5.69 21.10 -1.66
CA ARG A 199 -6.28 20.71 -0.38
C ARG A 199 -5.29 20.81 0.77
N ARG A 200 -4.01 20.55 0.53
CA ARG A 200 -2.95 20.74 1.50
C ARG A 200 -2.79 22.23 1.87
N ALA A 201 -2.88 23.12 0.90
CA ALA A 201 -2.82 24.56 1.14
C ALA A 201 -4.01 25.10 1.95
N MET A 202 -5.15 24.40 1.98
CA MET A 202 -6.30 24.74 2.83
C MET A 202 -6.12 24.32 4.30
N ASN A 203 -5.14 23.48 4.61
CA ASN A 203 -4.86 22.99 5.96
C ASN A 203 -4.00 23.98 6.73
N HIS A 204 -4.63 24.89 7.47
CA HIS A 204 -3.94 25.87 8.31
C HIS A 204 -3.67 25.36 9.74
N ASP A 205 -4.38 24.29 10.15
CA ASP A 205 -4.41 23.84 11.54
C ASP A 205 -3.50 22.61 11.80
N ILE A 206 -2.99 21.95 10.75
CA ILE A 206 -2.10 20.81 10.87
C ILE A 206 -0.67 21.15 10.44
N GLY A 207 0.32 20.58 11.12
CA GLY A 207 1.74 20.84 10.88
C GLY A 207 2.16 20.57 9.42
N GLU A 208 3.22 21.23 8.96
CA GLU A 208 3.73 21.07 7.59
C GLU A 208 4.15 19.61 7.29
N ASP A 209 4.61 18.89 8.32
CA ASP A 209 5.05 17.50 8.23
C ASP A 209 3.92 16.48 8.43
N ALA A 210 2.68 16.91 8.68
CA ALA A 210 1.56 15.98 8.90
C ALA A 210 1.13 15.30 7.60
N PHE A 211 0.92 13.99 7.67
CA PHE A 211 0.38 13.20 6.57
C PHE A 211 -1.12 13.46 6.42
N VAL A 212 -1.54 13.77 5.20
CA VAL A 212 -2.96 13.98 4.86
C VAL A 212 -3.46 12.87 3.96
N HIS A 213 -4.71 12.47 4.16
CA HIS A 213 -5.34 11.43 3.33
C HIS A 213 -5.80 12.03 2.00
N ILE A 214 -4.97 11.87 1.00
CA ILE A 214 -5.25 12.21 -0.41
C ILE A 214 -4.47 11.21 -1.28
N ASP A 215 -5.18 10.59 -2.22
CA ASP A 215 -4.53 9.69 -3.16
C ASP A 215 -3.66 10.47 -4.15
N ARG A 216 -2.42 10.03 -4.29
CA ARG A 216 -1.38 10.58 -5.18
C ARG A 216 -0.76 9.46 -6.01
N PRO A 217 -1.57 8.70 -6.77
CA PRO A 217 -1.07 7.56 -7.53
C PRO A 217 0.01 8.01 -8.50
N LYS A 218 1.00 7.14 -8.70
CA LYS A 218 2.08 7.33 -9.67
C LYS A 218 1.95 6.30 -10.78
N LEU A 219 2.67 6.52 -11.86
CA LEU A 219 2.77 5.50 -12.89
C LEU A 219 3.58 4.31 -12.35
N ALA A 220 3.08 3.10 -12.54
CA ALA A 220 3.70 1.90 -11.98
C ALA A 220 5.15 1.69 -12.45
N TYR A 221 5.50 2.11 -13.66
CA TYR A 221 6.87 2.00 -14.16
C TYR A 221 7.82 3.02 -13.53
N ASP A 222 7.34 4.22 -13.15
CA ASP A 222 8.15 5.20 -12.41
C ASP A 222 8.40 4.71 -11.00
N GLU A 223 7.39 4.14 -10.36
CA GLU A 223 7.53 3.56 -9.02
C GLU A 223 8.47 2.36 -9.02
N ALA A 224 8.42 1.52 -10.07
CA ALA A 224 9.38 0.44 -10.26
C ALA A 224 10.81 0.95 -10.49
N ALA A 225 10.99 2.11 -11.13
CA ALA A 225 12.30 2.74 -11.26
C ALA A 225 12.84 3.20 -9.90
N VAL A 226 11.98 3.79 -9.05
CA VAL A 226 12.34 4.20 -7.68
C VAL A 226 12.68 2.98 -6.79
N LEU A 227 11.95 1.87 -6.92
CA LEU A 227 12.30 0.61 -6.25
C LEU A 227 13.69 0.11 -6.67
N LYS A 228 14.03 0.17 -7.96
CA LYS A 228 15.38 -0.19 -8.43
C LYS A 228 16.46 0.77 -7.91
N GLU A 229 16.17 2.08 -7.86
CA GLU A 229 17.06 3.07 -7.26
C GLU A 229 17.28 2.81 -5.76
N ALA A 230 16.27 2.30 -5.07
CA ALA A 230 16.37 1.89 -3.68
C ALA A 230 17.25 0.66 -3.44
N GLY A 231 17.60 -0.09 -4.51
CA GLY A 231 18.54 -1.22 -4.47
C GLY A 231 17.94 -2.55 -4.95
N PHE A 232 16.63 -2.64 -5.20
CA PHE A 232 15.99 -3.88 -5.67
C PHE A 232 16.52 -4.28 -7.06
N SER A 233 16.95 -5.53 -7.19
CA SER A 233 17.59 -6.05 -8.41
C SER A 233 16.60 -6.28 -9.56
N GLU A 234 15.36 -6.63 -9.24
CA GLU A 234 14.29 -6.90 -10.19
C GLU A 234 12.95 -6.42 -9.66
N VAL A 235 12.12 -5.87 -10.53
CA VAL A 235 10.71 -5.56 -10.24
C VAL A 235 9.84 -6.22 -11.31
N LEU A 236 8.85 -7.00 -10.88
CA LEU A 236 7.84 -7.62 -11.73
C LEU A 236 6.49 -6.94 -11.49
N TYR A 237 5.65 -6.92 -12.51
CA TYR A 237 4.29 -6.40 -12.46
C TYR A 237 3.30 -7.57 -12.51
N CYS A 238 2.32 -7.57 -11.63
CA CYS A 238 1.26 -8.58 -11.58
C CYS A 238 -0.12 -7.92 -11.55
N THR A 239 -1.02 -8.35 -12.45
CA THR A 239 -2.42 -7.91 -12.42
C THR A 239 -3.16 -8.60 -11.28
N VAL A 240 -3.99 -7.86 -10.55
CA VAL A 240 -4.75 -8.38 -9.40
C VAL A 240 -6.26 -8.51 -9.65
N GLY A 241 -6.74 -8.04 -10.81
CA GLY A 241 -8.17 -8.14 -11.17
C GLY A 241 -9.02 -6.97 -10.68
N VAL A 242 -8.39 -5.94 -10.10
CA VAL A 242 -9.02 -4.65 -9.74
C VAL A 242 -8.46 -3.60 -10.68
N GLU A 243 -9.35 -2.79 -11.29
CA GLU A 243 -8.92 -1.71 -12.20
C GLU A 243 -8.05 -0.69 -11.46
N GLY A 244 -6.95 -0.28 -12.10
CA GLY A 244 -6.01 0.67 -11.56
C GLY A 244 -5.04 0.11 -10.53
N THR A 245 -5.21 -1.13 -10.09
CA THR A 245 -4.36 -1.74 -9.08
C THR A 245 -3.45 -2.80 -9.68
N LEU A 246 -2.20 -2.78 -9.27
CA LEU A 246 -1.19 -3.79 -9.60
C LEU A 246 -0.47 -4.25 -8.33
N LEU A 247 0.06 -5.45 -8.37
CA LEU A 247 1.07 -5.91 -7.42
C LEU A 247 2.45 -5.76 -8.06
N LEU A 248 3.32 -4.94 -7.47
CA LEU A 248 4.74 -4.87 -7.76
C LEU A 248 5.47 -5.89 -6.89
N ILE A 249 6.30 -6.73 -7.50
CA ILE A 249 7.12 -7.74 -6.81
C ILE A 249 8.58 -7.33 -6.98
N ALA A 250 9.16 -6.74 -5.93
CA ALA A 250 10.54 -6.25 -5.94
C ALA A 250 11.46 -7.24 -5.20
N LYS A 251 12.57 -7.66 -5.83
CA LYS A 251 13.51 -8.65 -5.30
C LYS A 251 14.79 -7.97 -4.81
N LYS A 252 15.17 -8.27 -3.58
CA LYS A 252 16.46 -7.85 -3.01
C LYS A 252 17.61 -8.71 -3.53
#